data_101948f93bf07d2f2aa3000c256938b4
#
_entry.id   101948f93bf07d2f2aa3000c256938b4
#
_cell.length_a   1.000
_cell.length_b   1.000
_cell.length_c   1.000
_cell.angle_alpha   90.00
_cell.angle_beta   90.00
_cell.angle_gamma   90.00
#
_symmetry.space_group_name_H-M   'P 1'
#
loop_
_entity.id
_entity.type
_entity.pdbx_description
1 polymer ?
#
loop_
_entity_poly.entity_id
_entity_poly.type
_entity_poly.pdbx_seq_one_letter_code
_entity_poly.pdbx_strand_id
1 'polypeptide(L)'
;MEENCSRHLVKSTRSGAPRVLAPEEDISLAALLDVPVLITGPAADCRELACELDRRSTSPVGAVEVIDCRTENALKALEGEEERTVRKDAKILLLQEVHALSPEDQLRLTRELDHEGPITCGGRRILASSSVPLFDRVIDQLFDEDLFYRLNVIHIVIHPNREVATQD
;
A
#
# COMPACT_ATOMS: atom_id res chain seq x y z
N MET A 1 -13.96 -14.06 -22.00
CA MET A 1 -13.85 -14.17 -20.54
C MET A 1 -12.99 -13.03 -20.08
N GLU A 2 -13.59 -12.00 -19.57
CA GLU A 2 -12.87 -10.85 -19.00
C GLU A 2 -12.31 -11.29 -17.65
N GLU A 3 -10.98 -11.45 -17.59
CA GLU A 3 -10.28 -11.64 -16.33
C GLU A 3 -10.41 -10.34 -15.53
N ASN A 4 -11.24 -10.41 -14.51
CA ASN A 4 -11.49 -9.32 -13.58
C ASN A 4 -10.23 -9.11 -12.73
N CYS A 5 -9.29 -8.30 -13.25
CA CYS A 5 -8.15 -7.83 -12.48
C CYS A 5 -8.69 -7.03 -11.29
N SER A 6 -8.48 -7.51 -10.07
CA SER A 6 -9.00 -6.90 -8.83
C SER A 6 -8.33 -5.56 -8.50
N ARG A 7 -8.40 -4.64 -9.47
CA ARG A 7 -8.03 -3.24 -9.26
C ARG A 7 -9.29 -2.44 -8.94
N HIS A 8 -9.26 -1.68 -7.90
CA HIS A 8 -10.36 -0.80 -7.56
C HIS A 8 -9.85 0.53 -7.00
N LEU A 9 -10.62 1.57 -7.27
CA LEU A 9 -10.39 2.89 -6.73
C LEU A 9 -11.18 3.04 -5.44
N VAL A 10 -10.50 3.29 -4.35
CA VAL A 10 -11.13 3.63 -3.06
C VAL A 10 -11.19 5.14 -2.95
N LYS A 11 -12.41 5.67 -2.92
CA LYS A 11 -12.64 7.09 -2.65
C LYS A 11 -12.65 7.31 -1.14
N SER A 12 -11.95 8.33 -0.69
CA SER A 12 -11.99 8.77 0.69
C SER A 12 -13.39 9.29 1.02
N THR A 13 -14.18 8.51 1.77
CA THR A 13 -15.45 8.98 2.31
C THR A 13 -15.23 9.61 3.69
N ARG A 14 -15.88 10.74 3.96
CA ARG A 14 -15.86 11.40 5.27
C ARG A 14 -16.68 10.60 6.28
N SER A 15 -16.23 9.48 6.72
CA SER A 15 -16.92 8.70 7.75
C SER A 15 -15.97 8.33 8.87
N GLY A 16 -16.08 9.04 9.98
CA GLY A 16 -15.46 8.68 11.25
C GLY A 16 -13.92 8.87 11.29
N ALA A 17 -13.38 9.20 12.45
CA ALA A 17 -11.93 9.13 12.65
C ALA A 17 -11.47 7.67 12.48
N PRO A 18 -10.38 7.41 11.74
CA PRO A 18 -9.86 6.06 11.60
C PRO A 18 -9.56 5.46 12.97
N ARG A 19 -10.00 4.23 13.18
CA ARG A 19 -9.67 3.45 14.39
C ARG A 19 -8.24 2.90 14.34
N VAL A 20 -7.34 3.65 13.71
CA VAL A 20 -5.95 3.25 13.52
C VAL A 20 -5.19 3.57 14.80
N LEU A 21 -4.76 2.54 15.49
CA LEU A 21 -3.84 2.63 16.63
C LEU A 21 -2.39 2.57 16.12
N ALA A 22 -1.97 3.62 15.45
CA ALA A 22 -0.58 3.89 15.10
C ALA A 22 -0.14 5.20 15.76
N PRO A 23 1.17 5.38 16.02
CA PRO A 23 1.66 6.65 16.54
C PRO A 23 1.30 7.81 15.61
N GLU A 24 0.66 8.83 16.16
CA GLU A 24 0.21 10.01 15.38
C GLU A 24 1.38 10.73 14.70
N GLU A 25 2.56 10.69 15.31
CA GLU A 25 3.79 11.26 14.76
C GLU A 25 4.21 10.55 13.48
N ASP A 26 4.15 9.22 13.45
CA ASP A 26 4.48 8.41 12.28
C ASP A 26 3.51 8.65 11.13
N ILE A 27 2.21 8.77 11.44
CA ILE A 27 1.17 9.08 10.44
C ILE A 27 1.42 10.47 9.87
N SER A 28 1.69 11.46 10.72
CA SER A 28 1.96 12.84 10.28
C SER A 28 3.21 12.93 9.41
N LEU A 29 4.29 12.24 9.81
CA LEU A 29 5.52 12.17 9.04
C LEU A 29 5.28 11.48 7.68
N ALA A 30 4.59 10.34 7.70
CA ALA A 30 4.25 9.59 6.50
C ALA A 30 3.35 10.39 5.55
N ALA A 31 2.48 11.26 6.05
CA ALA A 31 1.63 12.09 5.21
C ALA A 31 2.40 13.23 4.50
N LEU A 32 3.46 13.75 5.14
CA LEU A 32 4.25 14.87 4.60
C LEU A 32 5.34 14.44 3.63
N LEU A 33 5.84 13.22 3.76
CA LEU A 33 6.95 12.72 2.94
C LEU A 33 6.43 11.85 1.79
N ASP A 34 6.91 12.13 0.59
CA ASP A 34 6.62 11.32 -0.60
C ASP A 34 7.55 10.08 -0.69
N VAL A 35 7.58 9.29 0.37
CA VAL A 35 8.37 8.06 0.44
C VAL A 35 7.47 6.83 0.54
N PRO A 36 7.95 5.64 0.15
CA PRO A 36 7.22 4.40 0.38
C PRO A 36 6.91 4.19 1.88
N VAL A 37 5.73 3.65 2.15
CA VAL A 37 5.29 3.30 3.51
C VAL A 37 4.82 1.85 3.51
N LEU A 38 5.37 1.06 4.43
CA LEU A 38 4.88 -0.28 4.72
C LEU A 38 3.91 -0.22 5.88
N ILE A 39 2.70 -0.73 5.68
CA ILE A 39 1.66 -0.78 6.70
C ILE A 39 1.41 -2.24 7.06
N THR A 40 1.62 -2.62 8.32
CA THR A 40 1.30 -3.95 8.81
C THR A 40 0.03 -3.91 9.65
N GLY A 41 -0.97 -4.70 9.26
CA GLY A 41 -2.25 -4.76 9.96
C GLY A 41 -3.39 -5.32 9.10
N PRO A 42 -4.64 -5.28 9.62
CA PRO A 42 -5.81 -5.74 8.87
C PRO A 42 -6.01 -4.93 7.58
N ALA A 43 -6.36 -5.62 6.49
CA ALA A 43 -6.44 -5.02 5.15
C ALA A 43 -7.39 -3.81 5.08
N ALA A 44 -8.52 -3.86 5.80
CA ALA A 44 -9.48 -2.75 5.84
C ALA A 44 -8.88 -1.51 6.51
N ASP A 45 -8.19 -1.70 7.64
CA ASP A 45 -7.56 -0.61 8.39
C ASP A 45 -6.38 -0.02 7.60
N CYS A 46 -5.63 -0.85 6.87
CA CYS A 46 -4.56 -0.39 5.99
C CYS A 46 -5.10 0.52 4.86
N ARG A 47 -6.25 0.17 4.28
CA ARG A 47 -6.91 1.02 3.26
C ARG A 47 -7.40 2.34 3.85
N GLU A 48 -7.98 2.30 5.04
CA GLU A 48 -8.43 3.49 5.74
C GLU A 48 -7.25 4.43 6.04
N LEU A 49 -6.13 3.88 6.52
CA LEU A 49 -4.91 4.65 6.74
C LEU A 49 -4.36 5.23 5.44
N ALA A 50 -4.35 4.48 4.33
CA ALA A 50 -3.90 5.00 3.04
C ALA A 50 -4.74 6.20 2.59
N CYS A 51 -6.07 6.16 2.77
CA CYS A 51 -6.95 7.31 2.50
C CYS A 51 -6.68 8.48 3.45
N GLU A 52 -6.32 8.22 4.71
CA GLU A 52 -5.96 9.26 5.67
C GLU A 52 -4.64 9.94 5.30
N LEU A 53 -3.64 9.16 4.84
CA LEU A 53 -2.37 9.70 4.36
C LEU A 53 -2.56 10.61 3.13
N ASP A 54 -3.45 10.24 2.20
CA ASP A 54 -3.81 11.12 1.08
C ASP A 54 -4.46 12.42 1.58
N ARG A 55 -5.43 12.34 2.49
CA ARG A 55 -6.13 13.53 3.04
C ARG A 55 -5.21 14.50 3.75
N ARG A 56 -4.18 13.99 4.44
CA ARG A 56 -3.20 14.81 5.18
C ARG A 56 -2.01 15.23 4.33
N SER A 57 -1.90 14.73 3.08
CA SER A 57 -0.81 15.11 2.19
C SER A 57 -0.89 16.58 1.77
N THR A 58 0.22 17.12 1.25
CA THR A 58 0.29 18.51 0.78
C THR A 58 -0.63 18.79 -0.42
N SER A 59 -1.04 17.76 -1.14
CA SER A 59 -1.90 17.85 -2.32
C SER A 59 -2.87 16.68 -2.37
N PRO A 60 -3.87 16.62 -1.48
CA PRO A 60 -4.82 15.51 -1.46
C PRO A 60 -5.65 15.46 -2.73
N VAL A 61 -5.83 14.25 -3.26
CA VAL A 61 -6.66 13.97 -4.45
C VAL A 61 -8.00 13.36 -4.04
N GLY A 62 -8.08 12.77 -2.86
CA GLY A 62 -9.26 12.09 -2.35
C GLY A 62 -9.50 10.73 -3.00
N ALA A 63 -8.47 10.13 -3.63
CA ALA A 63 -8.54 8.82 -4.26
C ALA A 63 -7.24 8.06 -4.10
N VAL A 64 -7.35 6.80 -3.66
CA VAL A 64 -6.26 5.83 -3.56
C VAL A 64 -6.57 4.67 -4.50
N GLU A 65 -5.65 4.36 -5.39
CA GLU A 65 -5.75 3.16 -6.22
C GLU A 65 -5.25 1.95 -5.42
N VAL A 66 -6.02 0.86 -5.40
CA VAL A 66 -5.69 -0.36 -4.68
C VAL A 66 -5.47 -1.51 -5.65
N ILE A 67 -4.34 -2.20 -5.51
CA ILE A 67 -4.05 -3.47 -6.18
C ILE A 67 -3.99 -4.55 -5.11
N ASP A 68 -4.84 -5.57 -5.22
CA ASP A 68 -4.79 -6.76 -4.36
C ASP A 68 -3.74 -7.73 -4.90
N CYS A 69 -2.61 -7.83 -4.21
CA CYS A 69 -1.48 -8.68 -4.60
C CYS A 69 -1.73 -10.18 -4.43
N ARG A 70 -2.88 -10.58 -3.90
CA ARG A 70 -3.31 -12.00 -3.85
C ARG A 70 -3.85 -12.49 -5.19
N THR A 71 -4.19 -11.57 -6.10
CA THR A 71 -4.69 -11.95 -7.42
C THR A 71 -3.54 -12.34 -8.34
N GLU A 72 -3.79 -13.33 -9.19
CA GLU A 72 -2.82 -13.77 -10.18
C GLU A 72 -2.48 -12.62 -11.14
N ASN A 73 -1.20 -12.44 -11.39
CA ASN A 73 -0.69 -11.34 -12.24
C ASN A 73 -1.11 -9.94 -11.79
N ALA A 74 -1.22 -9.72 -10.48
CA ALA A 74 -1.67 -8.45 -9.90
C ALA A 74 -0.94 -7.21 -10.48
N LEU A 75 0.34 -7.33 -10.81
CA LEU A 75 1.18 -6.24 -11.28
C LEU A 75 1.25 -6.10 -12.81
N LYS A 76 0.65 -7.01 -13.60
CA LYS A 76 0.59 -6.85 -15.07
C LYS A 76 0.01 -5.50 -15.49
N ALA A 77 -0.92 -5.02 -14.72
CA ALA A 77 -1.58 -3.76 -14.99
C ALA A 77 -0.68 -2.52 -14.78
N LEU A 78 0.52 -2.68 -14.22
CA LEU A 78 1.51 -1.60 -14.14
C LEU A 78 2.33 -1.45 -15.42
N GLU A 79 2.34 -2.46 -16.28
CA GLU A 79 3.19 -2.52 -17.49
C GLU A 79 2.59 -1.81 -18.72
N GLY A 80 1.29 -1.45 -18.71
CA GLY A 80 0.60 -0.86 -19.86
C GLY A 80 0.81 0.66 -19.98
N GLU A 81 1.51 1.14 -21.01
CA GLU A 81 1.64 2.58 -21.28
C GLU A 81 0.28 3.27 -21.55
N GLU A 82 -0.66 2.56 -22.14
CA GLU A 82 -2.01 3.10 -22.42
C GLU A 82 -2.83 3.29 -21.14
N GLU A 83 -2.65 2.44 -20.13
CA GLU A 83 -3.33 2.57 -18.84
C GLU A 83 -2.73 3.66 -17.94
N ARG A 84 -1.47 4.04 -18.14
CA ARG A 84 -0.86 5.20 -17.47
C ARG A 84 -1.61 6.50 -17.77
N THR A 85 -2.30 6.58 -18.90
CA THR A 85 -3.02 7.80 -19.34
C THR A 85 -4.40 7.91 -18.69
N VAL A 86 -5.02 6.80 -18.29
CA VAL A 86 -6.43 6.76 -17.86
C VAL A 86 -6.63 7.07 -16.37
N ARG A 87 -5.57 6.98 -15.55
CA ARG A 87 -5.69 7.13 -14.09
C ARG A 87 -4.81 8.23 -13.51
N LYS A 88 -4.85 9.40 -14.12
CA LYS A 88 -4.15 10.60 -13.64
C LYS A 88 -4.66 11.12 -12.29
N ASP A 89 -5.77 10.57 -11.80
CA ASP A 89 -6.48 11.12 -10.65
C ASP A 89 -6.02 10.56 -9.30
N ALA A 90 -5.37 9.39 -9.25
CA ALA A 90 -4.85 8.81 -8.02
C ALA A 90 -3.35 9.08 -7.88
N LYS A 91 -2.94 9.77 -6.82
CA LYS A 91 -1.52 10.01 -6.49
C LYS A 91 -0.92 8.91 -5.63
N ILE A 92 -1.73 8.07 -5.02
CA ILE A 92 -1.32 6.96 -4.17
C ILE A 92 -1.74 5.65 -4.79
N LEU A 93 -0.79 4.72 -4.87
CA LEU A 93 -1.00 3.32 -5.20
C LEU A 93 -0.77 2.48 -3.95
N LEU A 94 -1.81 1.83 -3.45
CA LEU A 94 -1.74 0.88 -2.36
C LEU A 94 -1.62 -0.55 -2.91
N LEU A 95 -0.47 -1.18 -2.68
CA LEU A 95 -0.25 -2.60 -2.93
C LEU A 95 -0.70 -3.38 -1.70
N GLN A 96 -1.93 -3.92 -1.74
CA GLN A 96 -2.52 -4.63 -0.61
C GLN A 96 -2.07 -6.08 -0.59
N GLU A 97 -1.72 -6.58 0.61
CA GLU A 97 -1.24 -7.95 0.82
C GLU A 97 0.01 -8.28 0.00
N VAL A 98 0.98 -7.36 0.02
CA VAL A 98 2.22 -7.45 -0.77
C VAL A 98 3.03 -8.72 -0.50
N HIS A 99 2.87 -9.35 0.68
CA HIS A 99 3.49 -10.62 1.02
C HIS A 99 3.04 -11.80 0.13
N ALA A 100 1.92 -11.64 -0.56
CA ALA A 100 1.37 -12.66 -1.46
C ALA A 100 1.91 -12.57 -2.89
N LEU A 101 2.75 -11.58 -3.21
CA LEU A 101 3.37 -11.46 -4.52
C LEU A 101 4.20 -12.70 -4.87
N SER A 102 4.03 -13.19 -6.09
CA SER A 102 4.91 -14.21 -6.64
C SER A 102 6.35 -13.70 -6.78
N PRO A 103 7.37 -14.58 -6.81
CA PRO A 103 8.76 -14.14 -7.04
C PRO A 103 8.93 -13.33 -8.33
N GLU A 104 8.17 -13.66 -9.37
CA GLU A 104 8.17 -12.94 -10.64
C GLU A 104 7.62 -11.51 -10.47
N ASP A 105 6.51 -11.36 -9.76
CA ASP A 105 5.91 -10.05 -9.49
C ASP A 105 6.78 -9.20 -8.54
N GLN A 106 7.44 -9.83 -7.57
CA GLN A 106 8.42 -9.14 -6.73
C GLN A 106 9.55 -8.54 -7.57
N LEU A 107 10.11 -9.32 -8.51
CA LEU A 107 11.14 -8.85 -9.42
C LEU A 107 10.64 -7.73 -10.35
N ARG A 108 9.40 -7.82 -10.82
CA ARG A 108 8.77 -6.75 -11.61
C ARG A 108 8.66 -5.46 -10.82
N LEU A 109 8.14 -5.55 -9.61
CA LEU A 109 7.99 -4.37 -8.74
C LEU A 109 9.33 -3.72 -8.44
N THR A 110 10.37 -4.51 -8.18
CA THR A 110 11.72 -4.00 -7.98
C THR A 110 12.21 -3.22 -9.20
N ARG A 111 12.02 -3.75 -10.40
CA ARG A 111 12.39 -3.07 -11.66
C ARG A 111 11.62 -1.79 -11.89
N GLU A 112 10.31 -1.77 -11.63
CA GLU A 112 9.51 -0.56 -11.75
C GLU A 112 9.97 0.54 -10.78
N LEU A 113 10.31 0.17 -9.55
CA LEU A 113 10.87 1.09 -8.57
C LEU A 113 12.27 1.61 -8.97
N ASP A 114 13.06 0.83 -9.71
CA ASP A 114 14.37 1.25 -10.23
C ASP A 114 14.26 2.22 -11.41
N HIS A 115 13.31 2.00 -12.31
CA HIS A 115 13.17 2.79 -13.55
C HIS A 115 12.68 4.21 -13.31
N GLU A 116 11.77 4.39 -12.36
CA GLU A 116 11.14 5.70 -12.09
C GLU A 116 11.73 6.42 -10.87
N GLY A 117 12.76 5.82 -10.26
CA GLY A 117 13.34 6.29 -9.01
C GLY A 117 12.65 5.66 -7.78
N PRO A 118 13.23 5.85 -6.60
CA PRO A 118 12.86 5.09 -5.40
C PRO A 118 11.48 5.38 -4.83
N ILE A 119 10.71 6.26 -5.44
CA ILE A 119 9.53 6.85 -4.80
C ILE A 119 8.24 6.55 -5.55
N THR A 120 8.30 6.25 -6.87
CA THR A 120 7.08 6.25 -7.68
C THR A 120 6.96 5.04 -8.59
N CYS A 121 5.74 4.58 -8.78
CA CYS A 121 5.34 3.66 -9.82
C CYS A 121 4.29 4.37 -10.70
N GLY A 122 4.65 4.70 -11.94
CA GLY A 122 3.78 5.50 -12.82
C GLY A 122 3.51 6.92 -12.31
N GLY A 123 4.47 7.56 -11.62
CA GLY A 123 4.30 8.89 -11.03
C GLY A 123 3.42 8.91 -9.77
N ARG A 124 3.13 7.75 -9.17
CA ARG A 124 2.33 7.61 -7.96
C ARG A 124 3.17 7.15 -6.78
N ARG A 125 2.88 7.70 -5.63
CA ARG A 125 3.48 7.26 -4.38
C ARG A 125 3.06 5.82 -4.05
N ILE A 126 4.01 4.99 -3.65
CA ILE A 126 3.76 3.60 -3.25
C ILE A 126 3.48 3.52 -1.75
N LEU A 127 2.36 2.91 -1.41
CA LEU A 127 2.09 2.33 -0.10
C LEU A 127 1.98 0.82 -0.25
N ALA A 128 2.60 0.07 0.64
CA ALA A 128 2.46 -1.38 0.68
C ALA A 128 1.78 -1.80 1.98
N SER A 129 0.90 -2.79 1.93
CA SER A 129 0.32 -3.35 3.14
C SER A 129 0.46 -4.86 3.22
N SER A 130 0.54 -5.37 4.43
CA SER A 130 0.63 -6.79 4.74
C SER A 130 -0.10 -7.11 6.03
N SER A 131 -0.93 -8.15 6.02
CA SER A 131 -1.58 -8.66 7.24
C SER A 131 -0.65 -9.51 8.11
N VAL A 132 0.53 -9.84 7.60
CA VAL A 132 1.57 -10.58 8.31
C VAL A 132 2.85 -9.75 8.36
N PRO A 133 3.73 -9.96 9.37
CA PRO A 133 5.03 -9.30 9.42
C PRO A 133 5.85 -9.65 8.17
N LEU A 134 6.14 -8.66 7.33
CA LEU A 134 6.81 -8.89 6.04
C LEU A 134 8.27 -9.32 6.23
N PHE A 135 8.92 -8.88 7.30
CA PHE A 135 10.30 -9.25 7.61
C PHE A 135 10.45 -10.76 7.89
N ASP A 136 9.45 -11.40 8.50
CA ASP A 136 9.46 -12.85 8.70
C ASP A 136 9.49 -13.59 7.37
N ARG A 137 8.81 -13.06 6.35
CA ARG A 137 8.84 -13.59 4.99
C ARG A 137 10.22 -13.43 4.32
N VAL A 138 10.95 -12.37 4.64
CA VAL A 138 12.34 -12.20 4.17
C VAL A 138 13.25 -13.25 4.80
N ILE A 139 13.13 -13.48 6.11
CA ILE A 139 13.90 -14.52 6.82
C ILE A 139 13.63 -15.90 6.23
N ASP A 140 12.38 -16.20 5.92
CA ASP A 140 11.95 -17.48 5.32
C ASP A 140 12.26 -17.58 3.81
N GLN A 141 12.90 -16.57 3.21
CA GLN A 141 13.23 -16.50 1.78
C GLN A 141 12.00 -16.55 0.86
N LEU A 142 10.85 -16.14 1.34
CA LEU A 142 9.59 -16.04 0.61
C LEU A 142 9.33 -14.62 0.06
N PHE A 143 10.11 -13.64 0.51
CA PHE A 143 10.04 -12.27 0.03
C PHE A 143 11.46 -11.71 -0.17
N ASP A 144 11.62 -10.99 -1.27
CA ASP A 144 12.92 -10.42 -1.66
C ASP A 144 13.36 -9.32 -0.67
N GLU A 145 14.60 -9.43 -0.19
CA GLU A 145 15.15 -8.52 0.82
C GLU A 145 15.33 -7.09 0.28
N ASP A 146 15.80 -6.95 -0.96
CA ASP A 146 16.00 -5.64 -1.57
C ASP A 146 14.67 -4.91 -1.76
N LEU A 147 13.65 -5.63 -2.24
CA LEU A 147 12.29 -5.10 -2.34
C LEU A 147 11.73 -4.70 -0.98
N PHE A 148 11.96 -5.52 0.06
CA PHE A 148 11.53 -5.19 1.42
C PHE A 148 12.08 -3.84 1.87
N TYR A 149 13.38 -3.60 1.73
CA TYR A 149 13.98 -2.33 2.15
C TYR A 149 13.51 -1.14 1.31
N ARG A 150 13.19 -1.33 0.05
CA ARG A 150 12.62 -0.28 -0.80
C ARG A 150 11.21 0.12 -0.39
N LEU A 151 10.40 -0.82 0.07
CA LEU A 151 9.03 -0.57 0.53
C LEU A 151 8.98 -0.07 1.98
N ASN A 152 9.94 -0.44 2.80
CA ASN A 152 9.96 -0.22 4.24
C ASN A 152 10.77 1.04 4.63
N VAL A 153 10.52 2.17 3.97
CA VAL A 153 11.17 3.44 4.34
C VAL A 153 10.55 4.01 5.61
N ILE A 154 9.22 3.96 5.72
CA ILE A 154 8.48 4.21 6.95
C ILE A 154 7.63 2.96 7.22
N HIS A 155 7.67 2.46 8.44
CA HIS A 155 6.88 1.31 8.86
C HIS A 155 5.82 1.72 9.88
N ILE A 156 4.56 1.49 9.55
CA ILE A 156 3.44 1.73 10.44
C ILE A 156 2.76 0.40 10.76
N VAL A 157 2.67 0.09 12.05
CA VAL A 157 1.98 -1.11 12.54
C VAL A 157 0.63 -0.70 13.12
N ILE A 158 -0.44 -1.25 12.55
CA ILE A 158 -1.80 -1.07 13.06
C ILE A 158 -2.10 -2.22 14.01
N HIS A 159 -2.31 -1.90 15.27
CA HIS A 159 -2.76 -2.88 16.22
C HIS A 159 -4.28 -3.02 16.16
N PRO A 160 -4.82 -4.24 16.01
CA PRO A 160 -6.25 -4.43 16.09
C PRO A 160 -6.74 -3.96 17.46
N ASN A 161 -7.76 -3.10 17.45
CA ASN A 161 -8.36 -2.62 18.70
C ASN A 161 -8.92 -3.84 19.44
N ARG A 162 -8.27 -4.26 20.53
CA ARG A 162 -8.89 -5.15 21.48
C ARG A 162 -10.02 -4.35 22.14
N GLU A 163 -11.26 -4.56 21.71
CA GLU A 163 -12.40 -4.20 22.52
C GLU A 163 -12.13 -4.79 23.92
N VAL A 164 -11.91 -3.91 24.87
CA VAL A 164 -11.89 -4.32 26.29
C VAL A 164 -13.30 -4.86 26.53
N ALA A 165 -13.42 -6.19 26.52
CA ALA A 165 -14.64 -6.83 26.96
C ALA A 165 -14.88 -6.33 28.39
N THR A 166 -15.80 -5.43 28.53
CA THR A 166 -16.36 -5.04 29.83
C THR A 166 -17.05 -6.30 30.34
N GLN A 167 -16.37 -7.01 31.25
CA GLN A 167 -17.02 -8.03 32.04
C GLN A 167 -17.88 -7.29 33.07
N ASP A 168 -19.19 -7.36 32.85
CA ASP A 168 -20.17 -7.12 33.93
C ASP A 168 -20.14 -8.28 34.94
#